data_678057dee5c4399d6e8a5b4e47f8aaee
#
_entry.id   678057dee5c4399d6e8a5b4e47f8aaee
#
_cell.length_a   1.000
_cell.length_b   1.000
_cell.length_c   1.000
_cell.angle_alpha   90.00
_cell.angle_beta   90.00
_cell.angle_gamma   90.00
#
_symmetry.space_group_name_H-M   'P 1'
#
loop_
_entity.id
_entity.type
_entity.pdbx_description
1 polymer ?
#
loop_
_entity_poly.entity_id
_entity_poly.type
_entity_poly.pdbx_seq_one_letter_code
_entity_poly.pdbx_strand_id
1 'polypeptide(L)'
;MKPKTTYIAAAVGIGIIVLAIFYMYSADQAKNRGKIFGDNLQTIQDELKQIQVEFYSKKTMLEERTMTQEEFAEFSKIHIEKMKQILAKYDALLPPESFAKSVELFKLSTQKQLESDQYLMQWIATNDTSDKIRSDSLFQESFEDEMAALESYNKAKNSAGQN
;
A
#
# COMPACT_ATOMS: atom_id res chain seq x y z
N MET A 1 16.63 6.99 23.15
CA MET A 1 16.72 6.31 21.85
C MET A 1 15.46 5.48 21.60
N LYS A 2 14.33 6.10 21.22
CA LYS A 2 13.03 5.42 21.00
C LYS A 2 12.13 6.11 19.97
N PRO A 3 12.56 6.59 18.78
CA PRO A 3 11.60 7.03 17.77
C PRO A 3 11.35 6.04 16.63
N LYS A 4 12.26 5.09 16.37
CA LYS A 4 12.18 4.25 15.16
C LYS A 4 11.05 3.20 15.19
N THR A 5 10.82 2.57 16.33
CA THR A 5 9.74 1.56 16.51
C THR A 5 8.34 2.21 16.46
N THR A 6 8.25 3.47 16.87
CA THR A 6 6.97 4.21 16.89
C THR A 6 6.49 4.53 15.48
N TYR A 7 7.37 4.82 14.52
CA TYR A 7 7.00 5.11 13.13
C TYR A 7 6.54 3.85 12.37
N ILE A 8 7.17 2.71 12.62
CA ILE A 8 6.78 1.44 12.01
C ILE A 8 5.43 0.97 12.56
N ALA A 9 5.23 1.06 13.88
CA ALA A 9 3.96 0.75 14.50
C ALA A 9 2.85 1.73 14.05
N ALA A 10 3.18 3.00 13.83
CA ALA A 10 2.24 3.98 13.29
C ALA A 10 1.89 3.69 11.83
N ALA A 11 2.86 3.34 10.98
CA ALA A 11 2.62 3.03 9.56
C ALA A 11 1.77 1.77 9.40
N VAL A 12 2.06 0.71 10.16
CA VAL A 12 1.24 -0.52 10.18
C VAL A 12 -0.14 -0.23 10.79
N GLY A 13 -0.20 0.58 11.84
CA GLY A 13 -1.45 1.00 12.50
C GLY A 13 -2.34 1.83 11.58
N ILE A 14 -1.77 2.72 10.79
CA ILE A 14 -2.50 3.57 9.84
C ILE A 14 -3.03 2.73 8.68
N GLY A 15 -2.23 1.83 8.11
CA GLY A 15 -2.71 0.88 7.09
C GLY A 15 -3.87 0.01 7.60
N ILE A 16 -3.85 -0.40 8.87
CA ILE A 16 -4.94 -1.16 9.50
C ILE A 16 -6.19 -0.29 9.68
N ILE A 17 -6.05 0.97 10.08
CA ILE A 17 -7.18 1.90 10.27
C ILE A 17 -7.84 2.21 8.92
N VAL A 18 -7.05 2.48 7.90
CA VAL A 18 -7.52 2.74 6.53
C VAL A 18 -8.32 1.54 6.00
N LEU A 19 -7.82 0.33 6.18
CA LEU A 19 -8.53 -0.89 5.77
C LEU A 19 -9.76 -1.20 6.64
N ALA A 20 -9.73 -0.90 7.92
CA ALA A 20 -10.90 -1.05 8.78
C ALA A 20 -12.04 -0.08 8.38
N ILE A 21 -11.69 1.16 8.05
CA ILE A 21 -12.66 2.15 7.53
C ILE A 21 -13.22 1.67 6.19
N PHE A 22 -12.37 1.16 5.30
CA PHE A 22 -12.78 0.58 4.01
C PHE A 22 -13.72 -0.62 4.20
N TYR A 23 -13.39 -1.53 5.11
CA TYR A 23 -14.20 -2.72 5.41
C TYR A 23 -15.58 -2.39 5.99
N MET A 24 -15.67 -1.42 6.91
CA MET A 24 -16.94 -1.00 7.51
C MET A 24 -17.90 -0.33 6.50
N TYR A 25 -17.35 0.28 5.43
CA TYR A 25 -18.14 0.99 4.43
C TYR A 25 -18.48 0.17 3.19
N SER A 26 -17.81 -0.95 2.93
CA SER A 26 -18.09 -1.78 1.74
C SER A 26 -19.33 -2.67 1.89
N ALA A 27 -19.88 -2.81 3.11
CA ALA A 27 -20.94 -3.76 3.43
C ALA A 27 -22.34 -3.35 2.93
N ASP A 28 -22.58 -2.07 2.61
CA ASP A 28 -23.90 -1.57 2.24
C ASP A 28 -23.96 -0.99 0.82
N GLN A 29 -24.78 -1.61 0.01
CA GLN A 29 -25.38 -1.11 -1.23
C GLN A 29 -24.48 -0.90 -2.45
N ALA A 30 -24.33 -1.95 -3.25
CA ALA A 30 -23.94 -1.76 -4.65
C ALA A 30 -24.78 -2.65 -5.56
N LYS A 31 -25.47 -2.05 -6.54
CA LYS A 31 -26.01 -2.76 -7.71
C LYS A 31 -24.90 -3.62 -8.32
N ASN A 32 -25.22 -4.81 -8.83
CA ASN A 32 -24.28 -5.89 -9.18
C ASN A 32 -22.89 -5.51 -9.75
N ARG A 33 -22.78 -4.47 -10.58
CA ARG A 33 -21.49 -4.03 -11.15
C ARG A 33 -20.60 -3.30 -10.13
N GLY A 34 -21.18 -2.48 -9.27
CA GLY A 34 -20.44 -1.79 -8.21
C GLY A 34 -19.95 -2.73 -7.14
N LYS A 35 -20.70 -3.81 -6.85
CA LYS A 35 -20.26 -4.83 -5.91
C LYS A 35 -19.03 -5.58 -6.40
N ILE A 36 -19.03 -6.06 -7.65
CA ILE A 36 -17.87 -6.77 -8.24
C ILE A 36 -16.63 -5.86 -8.25
N PHE A 37 -16.76 -4.60 -8.61
CA PHE A 37 -15.66 -3.64 -8.54
C PHE A 37 -15.16 -3.45 -7.11
N GLY A 38 -16.07 -3.25 -6.15
CA GLY A 38 -15.73 -3.08 -4.75
C GLY A 38 -15.01 -4.30 -4.16
N ASP A 39 -15.50 -5.50 -4.44
CA ASP A 39 -14.90 -6.76 -3.99
C ASP A 39 -13.48 -6.96 -4.59
N ASN A 40 -13.30 -6.63 -5.88
CA ASN A 40 -12.00 -6.72 -6.54
C ASN A 40 -11.00 -5.69 -5.98
N LEU A 41 -11.43 -4.45 -5.78
CA LEU A 41 -10.58 -3.41 -5.17
C LEU A 41 -10.20 -3.79 -3.74
N GLN A 42 -11.14 -4.32 -2.95
CA GLN A 42 -10.88 -4.84 -1.61
C GLN A 42 -9.82 -5.94 -1.64
N THR A 43 -9.95 -6.91 -2.55
CA THR A 43 -8.98 -7.99 -2.71
C THR A 43 -7.58 -7.47 -3.00
N ILE A 44 -7.45 -6.47 -3.88
CA ILE A 44 -6.16 -5.83 -4.19
C ILE A 44 -5.56 -5.18 -2.94
N GLN A 45 -6.37 -4.45 -2.16
CA GLN A 45 -5.91 -3.80 -0.94
C GLN A 45 -5.49 -4.81 0.15
N ASP A 46 -6.23 -5.90 0.31
CA ASP A 46 -5.90 -6.95 1.27
C ASP A 46 -4.60 -7.67 0.90
N GLU A 47 -4.39 -7.97 -0.37
CA GLU A 47 -3.14 -8.56 -0.86
C GLU A 47 -1.95 -7.59 -0.68
N LEU A 48 -2.12 -6.31 -1.05
CA LEU A 48 -1.10 -5.28 -0.85
C LEU A 48 -0.68 -5.21 0.61
N LYS A 49 -1.65 -5.18 1.52
CA LYS A 49 -1.41 -5.19 2.96
C LYS A 49 -0.57 -6.39 3.40
N GLN A 50 -0.92 -7.59 2.94
CA GLN A 50 -0.17 -8.81 3.30
C GLN A 50 1.28 -8.73 2.82
N ILE A 51 1.50 -8.28 1.58
CA ILE A 51 2.82 -8.10 0.99
C ILE A 51 3.66 -7.11 1.80
N GLN A 52 3.06 -6.00 2.22
CA GLN A 52 3.74 -4.98 3.02
C GLN A 52 4.05 -5.44 4.45
N VAL A 53 3.11 -6.10 5.11
CA VAL A 53 3.34 -6.67 6.45
C VAL A 53 4.49 -7.67 6.41
N GLU A 54 4.54 -8.54 5.39
CA GLU A 54 5.64 -9.50 5.21
C GLU A 54 6.98 -8.78 5.00
N PHE A 55 7.02 -7.74 4.16
CA PHE A 55 8.23 -6.98 3.88
C PHE A 55 8.79 -6.31 5.15
N TYR A 56 7.97 -5.59 5.89
CA TYR A 56 8.41 -4.92 7.11
C TYR A 56 8.77 -5.90 8.23
N SER A 57 8.11 -7.07 8.29
CA SER A 57 8.51 -8.15 9.18
C SER A 57 9.92 -8.67 8.86
N LYS A 58 10.23 -8.90 7.58
CA LYS A 58 11.57 -9.32 7.14
C LYS A 58 12.63 -8.25 7.36
N LYS A 59 12.28 -6.98 7.14
CA LYS A 59 13.15 -5.85 7.48
C LYS A 59 13.48 -5.82 8.97
N THR A 60 12.51 -6.05 9.84
CA THR A 60 12.73 -6.15 11.29
C THR A 60 13.67 -7.30 11.64
N MET A 61 13.48 -8.48 11.04
CA MET A 61 14.38 -9.63 11.23
C MET A 61 15.82 -9.31 10.82
N LEU A 62 16.02 -8.55 9.74
CA LEU A 62 17.34 -8.08 9.33
C LEU A 62 17.94 -7.12 10.37
N GLU A 63 17.17 -6.16 10.90
CA GLU A 63 17.60 -5.21 11.92
C GLU A 63 17.97 -5.91 13.26
N GLU A 64 17.23 -6.96 13.59
CA GLU A 64 17.48 -7.82 14.77
C GLU A 64 18.60 -8.86 14.54
N ARG A 65 19.18 -8.91 13.35
CA ARG A 65 20.23 -9.85 12.94
C ARG A 65 19.80 -11.33 13.00
N THR A 66 18.49 -11.60 12.89
CA THR A 66 17.92 -12.94 12.76
C THR A 66 17.76 -13.36 11.31
N MET A 67 18.08 -12.48 10.36
CA MET A 67 18.12 -12.66 8.91
C MET A 67 19.38 -12.01 8.35
N THR A 68 20.02 -12.64 7.36
CA THR A 68 21.19 -12.07 6.68
C THR A 68 20.79 -11.06 5.61
N GLN A 69 21.73 -10.22 5.16
CA GLN A 69 21.50 -9.30 4.03
C GLN A 69 21.21 -10.05 2.73
N GLU A 70 21.86 -11.18 2.50
CA GLU A 70 21.65 -12.02 1.32
C GLU A 70 20.23 -12.60 1.30
N GLU A 71 19.76 -13.14 2.43
CA GLU A 71 18.40 -13.65 2.55
C GLU A 71 17.36 -12.55 2.34
N PHE A 72 17.60 -11.37 2.90
CA PHE A 72 16.73 -10.22 2.69
C PHE A 72 16.72 -9.76 1.23
N ALA A 73 17.88 -9.74 0.57
CA ALA A 73 17.97 -9.39 -0.86
C ALA A 73 17.19 -10.35 -1.76
N GLU A 74 17.28 -11.66 -1.52
CA GLU A 74 16.49 -12.67 -2.26
C GLU A 74 14.98 -12.51 -1.99
N PHE A 75 14.58 -12.33 -0.76
CA PHE A 75 13.20 -12.05 -0.41
C PHE A 75 12.70 -10.76 -1.11
N SER A 76 13.52 -9.73 -1.15
CA SER A 76 13.18 -8.43 -1.75
C SER A 76 12.89 -8.51 -3.24
N LYS A 77 13.57 -9.39 -3.98
CA LYS A 77 13.25 -9.64 -5.41
C LYS A 77 11.82 -10.16 -5.57
N ILE A 78 11.44 -11.10 -4.70
CA ILE A 78 10.08 -11.66 -4.70
C ILE A 78 9.05 -10.59 -4.33
N HIS A 79 9.36 -9.77 -3.33
CA HIS A 79 8.51 -8.65 -2.91
C HIS A 79 8.25 -7.66 -4.06
N ILE A 80 9.29 -7.23 -4.78
CA ILE A 80 9.17 -6.34 -5.95
C ILE A 80 8.23 -6.94 -7.00
N GLU A 81 8.38 -8.22 -7.32
CA GLU A 81 7.51 -8.88 -8.30
C GLU A 81 6.05 -8.97 -7.83
N LYS A 82 5.81 -9.27 -6.56
CA LYS A 82 4.46 -9.22 -5.98
C LYS A 82 3.85 -7.81 -6.07
N MET A 83 4.62 -6.76 -5.76
CA MET A 83 4.16 -5.37 -5.86
C MET A 83 3.80 -4.97 -7.31
N LYS A 84 4.60 -5.40 -8.29
CA LYS A 84 4.28 -5.20 -9.72
C LYS A 84 3.00 -5.93 -10.14
N GLN A 85 2.75 -7.13 -9.59
CA GLN A 85 1.49 -7.85 -9.84
C GLN A 85 0.28 -7.10 -9.26
N ILE A 86 0.43 -6.48 -8.09
CA ILE A 86 -0.62 -5.61 -7.53
C ILE A 86 -0.91 -4.43 -8.47
N LEU A 87 0.13 -3.76 -8.99
CA LEU A 87 -0.05 -2.67 -9.96
C LEU A 87 -0.79 -3.12 -11.22
N ALA A 88 -0.47 -4.30 -11.75
CA ALA A 88 -1.17 -4.87 -12.90
C ALA A 88 -2.66 -5.17 -12.60
N LYS A 89 -2.99 -5.55 -11.35
CA LYS A 89 -4.38 -5.75 -10.93
C LYS A 89 -5.19 -4.46 -10.94
N TYR A 90 -4.59 -3.32 -10.54
CA TYR A 90 -5.25 -2.02 -10.68
C TYR A 90 -5.54 -1.68 -12.15
N ASP A 91 -4.61 -1.99 -13.08
CA ASP A 91 -4.81 -1.77 -14.51
C ASP A 91 -5.93 -2.64 -15.11
N ALA A 92 -6.19 -3.79 -14.51
CA ALA A 92 -7.28 -4.68 -14.92
C ALA A 92 -8.64 -4.32 -14.32
N LEU A 93 -8.70 -3.39 -13.35
CA LEU A 93 -9.97 -2.92 -12.80
C LEU A 93 -10.74 -2.11 -13.82
N LEU A 94 -12.06 -2.32 -13.85
CA LEU A 94 -13.00 -1.53 -14.61
C LEU A 94 -13.90 -0.73 -13.66
N PRO A 95 -13.39 0.38 -13.09
CA PRO A 95 -14.15 1.16 -12.14
C PRO A 95 -15.33 1.86 -12.82
N PRO A 96 -16.48 2.02 -12.12
CA PRO A 96 -17.47 3.01 -12.52
C PRO A 96 -16.82 4.40 -12.58
N GLU A 97 -17.30 5.27 -13.47
CA GLU A 97 -16.70 6.59 -13.73
C GLU A 97 -16.46 7.41 -12.45
N SER A 98 -17.42 7.38 -11.52
CA SER A 98 -17.30 8.09 -10.23
C SER A 98 -16.14 7.60 -9.35
N PHE A 99 -15.65 6.37 -9.54
CA PHE A 99 -14.55 5.77 -8.76
C PHE A 99 -13.20 5.78 -9.49
N ALA A 100 -13.16 6.19 -10.77
CA ALA A 100 -11.93 6.16 -11.57
C ALA A 100 -10.78 6.91 -10.90
N LYS A 101 -11.04 8.12 -10.37
CA LYS A 101 -10.04 8.92 -9.66
C LYS A 101 -9.49 8.24 -8.41
N SER A 102 -10.33 7.56 -7.64
CA SER A 102 -9.86 6.86 -6.43
C SER A 102 -8.95 5.69 -6.78
N VAL A 103 -9.27 4.93 -7.85
CA VAL A 103 -8.43 3.82 -8.32
C VAL A 103 -7.06 4.33 -8.80
N GLU A 104 -7.03 5.43 -9.56
CA GLU A 104 -5.79 6.06 -10.01
C GLU A 104 -4.90 6.47 -8.83
N LEU A 105 -5.48 7.08 -7.80
CA LEU A 105 -4.75 7.48 -6.59
C LEU A 105 -4.26 6.28 -5.77
N PHE A 106 -5.06 5.21 -5.61
CA PHE A 106 -4.59 3.97 -4.97
C PHE A 106 -3.42 3.35 -5.74
N LYS A 107 -3.51 3.32 -7.08
CA LYS A 107 -2.41 2.84 -7.92
C LYS A 107 -1.16 3.69 -7.76
N LEU A 108 -1.29 5.02 -7.76
CA LEU A 108 -0.18 5.96 -7.58
C LEU A 108 0.48 5.77 -6.21
N SER A 109 -0.31 5.64 -5.14
CA SER A 109 0.16 5.30 -3.80
C SER A 109 1.00 4.02 -3.82
N THR A 110 0.47 2.95 -4.43
CA THR A 110 1.18 1.66 -4.53
C THR A 110 2.48 1.77 -5.34
N GLN A 111 2.52 2.59 -6.40
CA GLN A 111 3.74 2.84 -7.17
C GLN A 111 4.82 3.52 -6.33
N LYS A 112 4.45 4.58 -5.61
CA LYS A 112 5.38 5.29 -4.70
C LYS A 112 5.87 4.39 -3.58
N GLN A 113 5.01 3.50 -3.07
CA GLN A 113 5.40 2.53 -2.06
C GLN A 113 6.42 1.52 -2.61
N LEU A 114 6.21 1.00 -3.83
CA LEU A 114 7.19 0.14 -4.50
C LEU A 114 8.53 0.85 -4.69
N GLU A 115 8.52 2.11 -5.14
CA GLU A 115 9.75 2.90 -5.30
C GLU A 115 10.43 3.15 -3.95
N SER A 116 9.67 3.45 -2.90
CA SER A 116 10.17 3.59 -1.53
C SER A 116 10.90 2.33 -1.08
N ASP A 117 10.27 1.15 -1.26
CA ASP A 117 10.85 -0.13 -0.89
C ASP A 117 12.15 -0.40 -1.68
N GLN A 118 12.21 -0.05 -2.97
CA GLN A 118 13.43 -0.18 -3.79
C GLN A 118 14.57 0.68 -3.26
N TYR A 119 14.31 1.94 -2.93
CA TYR A 119 15.31 2.82 -2.32
C TYR A 119 15.73 2.33 -0.93
N LEU A 120 14.82 1.79 -0.14
CA LEU A 120 15.14 1.16 1.13
C LEU A 120 16.12 -0.01 0.96
N MET A 121 15.89 -0.86 -0.04
CA MET A 121 16.80 -1.98 -0.36
C MET A 121 18.17 -1.48 -0.84
N GLN A 122 18.22 -0.42 -1.66
CA GLN A 122 19.47 0.19 -2.07
C GLN A 122 20.25 0.71 -0.86
N TRP A 123 19.59 1.44 0.04
CA TRP A 123 20.21 1.88 1.28
C TRP A 123 20.74 0.73 2.13
N ILE A 124 20.01 -0.36 2.27
CA ILE A 124 20.47 -1.55 3.03
C ILE A 124 21.72 -2.15 2.38
N ALA A 125 21.79 -2.16 1.03
CA ALA A 125 22.93 -2.73 0.29
C ALA A 125 24.16 -1.82 0.29
N THR A 126 23.97 -0.49 0.17
CA THR A 126 25.05 0.48 -0.06
C THR A 126 25.38 1.34 1.15
N ASN A 127 24.46 1.44 2.11
CA ASN A 127 24.49 2.35 3.24
C ASN A 127 24.48 3.84 2.83
N ASP A 128 24.00 4.16 1.62
CA ASP A 128 23.87 5.54 1.14
C ASP A 128 22.65 6.21 1.80
N THR A 129 22.93 7.26 2.59
CA THR A 129 21.90 8.01 3.31
C THR A 129 20.90 8.70 2.39
N SER A 130 21.30 9.04 1.15
CA SER A 130 20.41 9.67 0.17
C SER A 130 19.27 8.73 -0.24
N ASP A 131 19.55 7.44 -0.40
CA ASP A 131 18.56 6.42 -0.68
C ASP A 131 17.56 6.27 0.48
N LYS A 132 18.05 6.34 1.71
CA LYS A 132 17.19 6.31 2.89
C LYS A 132 16.23 7.51 2.94
N ILE A 133 16.74 8.71 2.69
CA ILE A 133 15.93 9.93 2.65
C ILE A 133 14.89 9.85 1.53
N ARG A 134 15.29 9.35 0.35
CA ARG A 134 14.37 9.19 -0.78
C ARG A 134 13.28 8.16 -0.49
N SER A 135 13.65 7.03 0.11
CA SER A 135 12.68 6.02 0.57
C SER A 135 11.64 6.62 1.53
N ASP A 136 12.09 7.34 2.56
CA ASP A 136 11.20 7.92 3.56
C ASP A 136 10.26 8.98 2.95
N SER A 137 10.75 9.80 2.01
CA SER A 137 9.92 10.78 1.28
C SER A 137 8.84 10.10 0.44
N LEU A 138 9.20 9.10 -0.35
CA LEU A 138 8.26 8.35 -1.18
C LEU A 138 7.23 7.61 -0.35
N PHE A 139 7.62 7.07 0.80
CA PHE A 139 6.70 6.43 1.73
C PHE A 139 5.65 7.41 2.26
N GLN A 140 6.09 8.62 2.66
CA GLN A 140 5.17 9.67 3.09
C GLN A 140 4.23 10.10 1.95
N GLU A 141 4.76 10.32 0.75
CA GLU A 141 3.96 10.67 -0.42
C GLU A 141 2.95 9.59 -0.77
N SER A 142 3.32 8.30 -0.65
CA SER A 142 2.41 7.18 -0.89
C SER A 142 1.23 7.21 0.08
N PHE A 143 1.48 7.52 1.33
CA PHE A 143 0.43 7.65 2.34
C PHE A 143 -0.52 8.83 2.04
N GLU A 144 0.00 9.97 1.61
CA GLU A 144 -0.82 11.13 1.21
C GLU A 144 -1.74 10.79 0.04
N ASP A 145 -1.23 10.06 -0.97
CA ASP A 145 -2.04 9.59 -2.11
C ASP A 145 -3.09 8.56 -1.68
N GLU A 146 -2.77 7.67 -0.74
CA GLU A 146 -3.73 6.70 -0.20
C GLU A 146 -4.89 7.39 0.53
N MET A 147 -4.58 8.39 1.34
CA MET A 147 -5.60 9.19 2.02
C MET A 147 -6.48 9.96 1.03
N ALA A 148 -5.90 10.54 -0.01
CA ALA A 148 -6.64 11.19 -1.08
C ALA A 148 -7.51 10.20 -1.88
N ALA A 149 -7.03 8.97 -2.09
CA ALA A 149 -7.79 7.90 -2.73
C ALA A 149 -9.04 7.53 -1.93
N LEU A 150 -8.89 7.37 -0.61
CA LEU A 150 -9.99 7.08 0.31
C LEU A 150 -11.03 8.19 0.36
N GLU A 151 -10.59 9.44 0.42
CA GLU A 151 -11.49 10.60 0.38
C GLU A 151 -12.29 10.60 -0.93
N SER A 152 -11.61 10.42 -2.06
CA SER A 152 -12.24 10.35 -3.38
C SER A 152 -13.24 9.19 -3.48
N TYR A 153 -12.88 8.01 -2.95
CA TYR A 153 -13.74 6.83 -2.90
C TYR A 153 -15.01 7.09 -2.09
N ASN A 154 -14.85 7.63 -0.88
CA ASN A 154 -15.98 7.93 0.00
C ASN A 154 -16.92 8.97 -0.61
N LYS A 155 -16.38 9.99 -1.27
CA LYS A 155 -17.18 11.00 -1.99
C LYS A 155 -17.98 10.37 -3.13
N ALA A 156 -17.36 9.52 -3.94
CA ALA A 156 -18.04 8.79 -5.02
C ALA A 156 -19.16 7.89 -4.49
N LYS A 157 -18.91 7.16 -3.40
CA LYS A 157 -19.88 6.29 -2.74
C LYS A 157 -21.09 7.07 -2.24
N ASN A 158 -20.87 8.18 -1.55
CA ASN A 158 -21.96 9.02 -1.02
C ASN A 158 -22.82 9.61 -2.14
N SER A 159 -22.21 10.00 -3.25
CA SER A 159 -22.94 10.51 -4.43
C SER A 159 -23.76 9.41 -5.12
N ALA A 160 -23.27 8.16 -5.15
CA ALA A 160 -23.99 7.03 -5.74
C ALA A 160 -25.16 6.52 -4.87
N GLY A 161 -25.15 6.79 -3.56
CA GLY A 161 -26.22 6.41 -2.63
C GLY A 161 -27.39 7.41 -2.55
N GLN A 162 -27.25 8.57 -3.22
CA GLN A 162 -28.30 9.62 -3.23
C GLN A 162 -29.19 9.60 -4.49
N ASN A 163 -28.95 8.69 -5.42
CA ASN A 163 -29.74 8.44 -6.63
C ASN A 163 -30.43 7.06 -6.55
#